data_1905fc68605b6064c499434dd2fe7b49
#
_entry.id   1905fc68605b6064c499434dd2fe7b49
#
_cell.length_a   1.000
_cell.length_b   1.000
_cell.length_c   1.000
_cell.angle_alpha   90.00
_cell.angle_beta   90.00
_cell.angle_gamma   90.00
#
_symmetry.space_group_name_H-M   'P 1'
#
loop_
_entity.id
_entity.type
_entity.pdbx_description
1 polymer ?
#
loop_
_entity_poly.entity_id
_entity_poly.type
_entity_poly.pdbx_seq_one_letter_code
_entity_poly.pdbx_strand_id
1 'polypeptide(L)'
;DDPGNLLAPVFPAYRQTLIEGRYVPDIQGRYFAAVFHFGDWLRSSGIGMRLVRHEHVCDFLQNHLPTCTSKRHTHSDPKHYRSALQLLERVMQAHGFAVPKPTTAIDAELQAFDIKMKQVWGYADSTRSARCRTIKRFLSKCFNSQSIDLANISPDDLERFILGDGNRGSSSARWISGPIRCYLRYRQF
;
A
#
# COMPACT_ATOMS: atom_id res chain seq x y z
N ASP A 1 15.10 -8.11 21.81
CA ASP A 1 14.16 -9.06 21.18
C ASP A 1 13.40 -9.75 22.28
N ASP A 2 12.12 -9.44 22.43
CA ASP A 2 11.22 -10.15 23.37
C ASP A 2 10.72 -11.41 22.65
N PRO A 3 11.12 -12.62 23.09
CA PRO A 3 10.68 -13.87 22.47
C PRO A 3 9.16 -14.11 22.58
N GLY A 4 8.48 -13.30 23.38
CA GLY A 4 7.01 -13.34 23.52
C GLY A 4 6.24 -12.59 22.44
N ASN A 5 6.87 -11.79 21.57
CA ASN A 5 6.15 -11.09 20.51
C ASN A 5 5.80 -12.03 19.35
N LEU A 6 4.55 -11.95 18.86
CA LEU A 6 4.05 -12.80 17.78
C LEU A 6 4.88 -12.69 16.49
N LEU A 7 5.44 -11.51 16.22
CA LEU A 7 6.22 -11.22 15.02
C LEU A 7 7.73 -11.45 15.17
N ALA A 8 8.18 -12.01 16.31
CA ALA A 8 9.60 -12.30 16.56
C ALA A 8 10.28 -13.06 15.40
N PRO A 9 9.66 -14.07 14.77
CA PRO A 9 10.25 -14.76 13.61
C PRO A 9 10.51 -13.88 12.39
N VAL A 10 9.78 -12.76 12.26
CA VAL A 10 9.92 -11.82 11.12
C VAL A 10 11.00 -10.78 11.37
N PHE A 11 11.36 -10.51 12.61
CA PHE A 11 12.28 -9.43 12.98
C PHE A 11 13.65 -9.49 12.28
N PRO A 12 14.31 -10.64 12.11
CA PRO A 12 15.59 -10.69 11.38
C PRO A 12 15.47 -10.19 9.95
N ALA A 13 14.47 -10.66 9.20
CA ALA A 13 14.23 -10.26 7.83
C ALA A 13 13.83 -8.77 7.73
N TYR A 14 13.02 -8.30 8.68
CA TYR A 14 12.61 -6.91 8.76
C TYR A 14 13.81 -5.98 9.04
N ARG A 15 14.69 -6.35 9.97
CA ARG A 15 15.93 -5.63 10.28
C ARG A 15 16.82 -5.55 9.06
N GLN A 16 17.05 -6.66 8.39
CA GLN A 16 17.87 -6.71 7.18
C GLN A 16 17.34 -5.76 6.10
N THR A 17 16.03 -5.75 5.88
CA THR A 17 15.37 -4.84 4.92
C THR A 17 15.59 -3.36 5.27
N LEU A 18 15.57 -3.00 6.55
CA LEU A 18 15.83 -1.63 6.99
C LEU A 18 17.29 -1.23 6.74
N ILE A 19 18.25 -2.14 7.00
CA ILE A 19 19.67 -1.91 6.75
C ILE A 19 19.95 -1.72 5.26
N GLU A 20 19.44 -2.62 4.42
CA GLU A 20 19.57 -2.57 2.95
C GLU A 20 18.92 -1.30 2.37
N GLY A 21 17.80 -0.89 2.93
CA GLY A 21 17.10 0.35 2.59
C GLY A 21 17.80 1.62 3.11
N ARG A 22 18.94 1.48 3.80
CA ARG A 22 19.74 2.58 4.39
C ARG A 22 18.93 3.50 5.31
N TYR A 23 17.97 2.94 6.04
CA TYR A 23 17.22 3.70 7.03
C TYR A 23 18.15 4.14 8.17
N VAL A 24 18.04 5.40 8.58
CA VAL A 24 18.84 5.92 9.73
C VAL A 24 18.40 5.24 11.03
N PRO A 25 19.33 5.08 12.03
CA PRO A 25 19.07 4.32 13.26
C PRO A 25 17.80 4.75 14.02
N ASP A 26 17.53 6.06 14.10
CA ASP A 26 16.33 6.58 14.76
C ASP A 26 15.04 6.09 14.08
N ILE A 27 14.98 6.09 12.76
CA ILE A 27 13.83 5.56 12.00
C ILE A 27 13.73 4.06 12.17
N GLN A 28 14.84 3.33 12.18
CA GLN A 28 14.83 1.88 12.46
C GLN A 28 14.20 1.60 13.82
N GLY A 29 14.61 2.32 14.87
CA GLY A 29 14.07 2.18 16.22
C GLY A 29 12.55 2.44 16.26
N ARG A 30 12.09 3.51 15.62
CA ARG A 30 10.66 3.86 15.53
C ARG A 30 9.85 2.80 14.78
N TYR A 31 10.40 2.27 13.69
CA TYR A 31 9.75 1.23 12.90
C TYR A 31 9.64 -0.08 13.66
N PHE A 32 10.72 -0.47 14.38
CA PHE A 32 10.67 -1.63 15.25
C PHE A 32 9.63 -1.48 16.37
N ALA A 33 9.58 -0.32 17.02
CA ALA A 33 8.58 -0.05 18.05
C ALA A 33 7.15 -0.18 17.51
N ALA A 34 6.91 0.32 16.29
CA ALA A 34 5.59 0.21 15.65
C ALA A 34 5.22 -1.26 15.32
N VAL A 35 6.18 -2.02 14.78
CA VAL A 35 5.97 -3.45 14.46
C VAL A 35 5.79 -4.27 15.73
N PHE A 36 6.55 -3.97 16.78
CA PHE A 36 6.43 -4.63 18.07
C PHE A 36 5.03 -4.41 18.68
N HIS A 37 4.56 -3.17 18.69
CA HIS A 37 3.21 -2.83 19.16
C HIS A 37 2.13 -3.56 18.37
N PHE A 38 2.24 -3.61 17.05
CA PHE A 38 1.32 -4.36 16.21
C PHE A 38 1.31 -5.85 16.54
N GLY A 39 2.48 -6.45 16.78
CA GLY A 39 2.61 -7.85 17.18
C GLY A 39 1.95 -8.15 18.54
N ASP A 40 2.06 -7.23 19.50
CA ASP A 40 1.37 -7.35 20.80
C ASP A 40 -0.15 -7.25 20.65
N TRP A 41 -0.61 -6.33 19.80
CA TRP A 41 -2.03 -6.21 19.50
C TRP A 41 -2.58 -7.46 18.78
N LEU A 42 -1.89 -7.99 17.80
CA LEU A 42 -2.28 -9.24 17.13
C LEU A 42 -2.43 -10.39 18.13
N ARG A 43 -1.46 -10.53 19.04
CA ARG A 43 -1.50 -11.55 20.10
C ARG A 43 -2.69 -11.36 21.02
N SER A 44 -2.96 -10.15 21.47
CA SER A 44 -4.10 -9.84 22.35
C SER A 44 -5.45 -10.03 21.64
N SER A 45 -5.47 -9.87 20.33
CA SER A 45 -6.65 -10.11 19.48
C SER A 45 -6.82 -11.58 19.05
N GLY A 46 -5.92 -12.48 19.46
CA GLY A 46 -5.97 -13.90 19.09
C GLY A 46 -5.66 -14.19 17.63
N ILE A 47 -5.02 -13.26 16.91
CA ILE A 47 -4.70 -13.38 15.48
C ILE A 47 -3.33 -14.01 15.32
N GLY A 48 -3.28 -15.24 14.80
CA GLY A 48 -2.01 -15.94 14.54
C GLY A 48 -1.21 -15.28 13.41
N MET A 49 0.12 -15.36 13.46
CA MET A 49 1.05 -14.72 12.50
C MET A 49 0.71 -15.03 11.03
N ARG A 50 0.38 -16.28 10.71
CA ARG A 50 0.03 -16.72 9.34
C ARG A 50 -1.32 -16.19 8.87
N LEU A 51 -2.15 -15.67 9.77
CA LEU A 51 -3.47 -15.11 9.46
C LEU A 51 -3.40 -13.58 9.28
N VAL A 52 -2.23 -12.98 9.47
CA VAL A 52 -2.06 -11.53 9.32
C VAL A 52 -2.33 -11.12 7.87
N ARG A 53 -3.24 -10.15 7.70
CA ARG A 53 -3.68 -9.60 6.41
C ARG A 53 -3.70 -8.08 6.48
N HIS A 54 -3.81 -7.46 5.31
CA HIS A 54 -3.92 -6.00 5.21
C HIS A 54 -5.08 -5.41 6.02
N GLU A 55 -6.20 -6.11 6.12
CA GLU A 55 -7.36 -5.71 6.94
C GLU A 55 -7.00 -5.53 8.42
N HIS A 56 -6.14 -6.40 8.98
CA HIS A 56 -5.66 -6.26 10.36
C HIS A 56 -4.75 -5.05 10.55
N VAL A 57 -3.93 -4.72 9.54
CA VAL A 57 -3.13 -3.47 9.55
C VAL A 57 -4.03 -2.25 9.51
N CYS A 58 -5.07 -2.27 8.69
CA CYS A 58 -6.05 -1.18 8.63
C CYS A 58 -6.81 -1.03 9.95
N ASP A 59 -7.28 -2.13 10.53
CA ASP A 59 -8.00 -2.13 11.79
C ASP A 59 -7.13 -1.61 12.95
N PHE A 60 -5.90 -2.09 13.03
CA PHE A 60 -4.92 -1.58 14.00
C PHE A 60 -4.72 -0.06 13.89
N LEU A 61 -4.51 0.45 12.67
CA LEU A 61 -4.23 1.86 12.43
C LEU A 61 -5.44 2.77 12.64
N GLN A 62 -6.65 2.28 12.36
CA GLN A 62 -7.88 3.07 12.40
C GLN A 62 -8.59 3.00 13.73
N ASN A 63 -8.59 1.82 14.37
CA ASN A 63 -9.41 1.55 15.54
C ASN A 63 -8.56 1.41 16.82
N HIS A 64 -7.46 0.65 16.78
CA HIS A 64 -6.66 0.42 17.99
C HIS A 64 -5.71 1.59 18.30
N LEU A 65 -4.92 2.03 17.31
CA LEU A 65 -3.87 3.04 17.53
C LEU A 65 -4.40 4.36 18.10
N PRO A 66 -5.56 4.91 17.67
CA PRO A 66 -6.09 6.16 18.21
C PRO A 66 -6.58 6.05 19.66
N THR A 67 -6.95 4.84 20.09
CA THR A 67 -7.51 4.57 21.43
C THR A 67 -6.49 3.98 22.40
N CYS A 68 -5.29 3.64 21.91
CA CYS A 68 -4.25 3.01 22.72
C CYS A 68 -3.64 4.00 23.72
N THR A 69 -3.82 3.74 25.01
CA THR A 69 -3.27 4.54 26.11
C THR A 69 -1.96 3.98 26.68
N SER A 70 -1.40 2.94 26.07
CA SER A 70 -0.20 2.28 26.56
C SER A 70 1.01 3.21 26.51
N LYS A 71 1.61 3.50 27.68
CA LYS A 71 2.83 4.32 27.79
C LYS A 71 4.03 3.76 27.02
N ARG A 72 4.04 2.47 26.68
CA ARG A 72 5.11 1.83 25.91
C ARG A 72 5.11 2.24 24.44
N HIS A 73 3.99 2.78 23.92
CA HIS A 73 3.77 2.94 22.48
C HIS A 73 3.41 4.36 22.02
N THR A 74 3.32 5.32 22.95
CA THR A 74 2.67 6.63 22.73
C THR A 74 3.46 7.70 22.00
N HIS A 75 4.68 7.45 21.54
CA HIS A 75 5.52 8.53 21.02
C HIS A 75 5.84 8.48 19.52
N SER A 76 5.20 7.62 18.75
CA SER A 76 5.43 7.57 17.30
C SER A 76 4.27 8.19 16.52
N ASP A 77 4.59 9.14 15.64
CA ASP A 77 3.63 9.73 14.69
C ASP A 77 2.88 8.60 13.92
N PRO A 78 1.55 8.66 13.79
CA PRO A 78 0.76 7.71 12.99
C PRO A 78 1.30 7.45 11.59
N LYS A 79 2.01 8.43 11.00
CA LYS A 79 2.69 8.27 9.71
C LYS A 79 3.80 7.22 9.76
N HIS A 80 4.57 7.18 10.86
CA HIS A 80 5.62 6.18 11.05
C HIS A 80 5.03 4.78 11.18
N TYR A 81 3.92 4.62 11.92
CA TYR A 81 3.20 3.34 12.02
C TYR A 81 2.78 2.82 10.65
N ARG A 82 2.12 3.67 9.85
CA ARG A 82 1.69 3.29 8.50
C ARG A 82 2.85 2.83 7.63
N SER A 83 3.95 3.58 7.61
CA SER A 83 5.13 3.25 6.80
C SER A 83 5.81 1.97 7.29
N ALA A 84 5.95 1.80 8.61
CA ALA A 84 6.54 0.62 9.23
C ALA A 84 5.72 -0.64 8.92
N LEU A 85 4.39 -0.59 9.05
CA LEU A 85 3.52 -1.73 8.82
C LEU A 85 3.39 -2.07 7.33
N GLN A 86 3.43 -1.08 6.42
CA GLN A 86 3.52 -1.34 4.99
C GLN A 86 4.82 -2.03 4.59
N LEU A 87 5.94 -1.68 5.25
CA LEU A 87 7.21 -2.39 5.05
C LEU A 87 7.13 -3.81 5.60
N LEU A 88 6.52 -3.99 6.79
CA LEU A 88 6.29 -5.30 7.39
C LEU A 88 5.48 -6.22 6.46
N GLU A 89 4.38 -5.75 5.90
CA GLU A 89 3.56 -6.53 4.96
C GLU A 89 4.40 -7.03 3.78
N ARG A 90 5.25 -6.17 3.20
CA ARG A 90 6.14 -6.55 2.09
C ARG A 90 7.16 -7.61 2.51
N VAL A 91 7.76 -7.46 3.69
CA VAL A 91 8.72 -8.44 4.23
C VAL A 91 8.03 -9.77 4.49
N MET A 92 6.86 -9.75 5.12
CA MET A 92 6.10 -10.97 5.40
C MET A 92 5.71 -11.71 4.12
N GLN A 93 5.32 -11.00 3.07
CA GLN A 93 5.01 -11.58 1.76
C GLN A 93 6.26 -12.15 1.08
N ALA A 94 7.36 -11.41 1.07
CA ALA A 94 8.62 -11.83 0.44
C ALA A 94 9.23 -13.10 1.08
N HIS A 95 9.03 -13.27 2.39
CA HIS A 95 9.57 -14.41 3.15
C HIS A 95 8.53 -15.51 3.45
N GLY A 96 7.35 -15.46 2.85
CA GLY A 96 6.32 -16.48 3.01
C GLY A 96 5.67 -16.55 4.40
N PHE A 97 5.79 -15.52 5.20
CA PHE A 97 5.14 -15.42 6.52
C PHE A 97 3.67 -15.06 6.43
N ALA A 98 3.24 -14.44 5.34
CA ALA A 98 1.85 -14.07 5.11
C ALA A 98 1.31 -14.74 3.86
N VAL A 99 0.02 -15.07 3.89
CA VAL A 99 -0.68 -15.55 2.68
C VAL A 99 -0.74 -14.39 1.68
N PRO A 100 -0.28 -14.57 0.43
CA PRO A 100 -0.39 -13.55 -0.59
C PRO A 100 -1.85 -13.11 -0.74
N LYS A 101 -2.08 -11.81 -0.81
CA LYS A 101 -3.41 -11.29 -1.13
C LYS A 101 -3.81 -11.82 -2.52
N PRO A 102 -5.01 -12.38 -2.71
CA PRO A 102 -5.46 -12.77 -4.03
C PRO A 102 -5.35 -11.57 -4.99
N THR A 103 -4.69 -11.79 -6.12
CA THR A 103 -4.51 -10.76 -7.15
C THR A 103 -5.86 -10.46 -7.77
N THR A 104 -6.33 -9.23 -7.64
CA THR A 104 -7.56 -8.79 -8.31
C THR A 104 -7.29 -8.53 -9.80
N ALA A 105 -8.35 -8.49 -10.62
CA ALA A 105 -8.23 -8.10 -12.03
C ALA A 105 -7.55 -6.72 -12.17
N ILE A 106 -7.85 -5.79 -11.25
CA ILE A 106 -7.20 -4.48 -11.21
C ILE A 106 -5.71 -4.59 -10.89
N ASP A 107 -5.32 -5.44 -9.94
CA ASP A 107 -3.89 -5.59 -9.59
C ASP A 107 -3.10 -6.25 -10.74
N ALA A 108 -3.68 -7.24 -11.43
CA ALA A 108 -3.08 -7.86 -12.62
C ALA A 108 -2.92 -6.86 -13.78
N GLU A 109 -3.94 -6.05 -14.03
CA GLU A 109 -3.91 -4.99 -15.05
C GLU A 109 -2.84 -3.93 -14.75
N LEU A 110 -2.74 -3.50 -13.50
CA LEU A 110 -1.73 -2.54 -13.07
C LEU A 110 -0.31 -3.10 -13.19
N GLN A 111 -0.12 -4.38 -12.92
CA GLN A 111 1.16 -5.05 -13.10
C GLN A 111 1.57 -5.06 -14.57
N ALA A 112 0.66 -5.43 -15.48
CA ALA A 112 0.92 -5.42 -16.91
C ALA A 112 1.23 -4.00 -17.42
N PHE A 113 0.49 -3.01 -16.96
CA PHE A 113 0.74 -1.60 -17.27
C PHE A 113 2.12 -1.11 -16.75
N ASP A 114 2.50 -1.49 -15.51
CA ASP A 114 3.82 -1.14 -14.96
C ASP A 114 4.96 -1.75 -15.77
N ILE A 115 4.84 -3.03 -16.16
CA ILE A 115 5.81 -3.72 -17.02
C ILE A 115 5.97 -2.97 -18.36
N LYS A 116 4.85 -2.60 -19.00
CA LYS A 116 4.88 -1.84 -20.26
C LYS A 116 5.58 -0.49 -20.10
N MET A 117 5.26 0.24 -19.03
CA MET A 117 5.89 1.52 -18.72
C MET A 117 7.41 1.39 -18.52
N LYS A 118 7.84 0.31 -17.86
CA LYS A 118 9.27 0.03 -17.61
C LYS A 118 9.98 -0.37 -18.88
N GLN A 119 9.48 -1.37 -19.59
CA GLN A 119 10.20 -2.03 -20.68
C GLN A 119 10.13 -1.25 -21.98
N VAL A 120 9.00 -0.62 -22.28
CA VAL A 120 8.78 0.03 -23.58
C VAL A 120 8.99 1.53 -23.51
N TRP A 121 8.54 2.17 -22.42
CA TRP A 121 8.60 3.63 -22.29
C TRP A 121 9.74 4.14 -21.40
N GLY A 122 10.45 3.25 -20.69
CA GLY A 122 11.62 3.60 -19.88
C GLY A 122 11.35 4.54 -18.71
N TYR A 123 10.11 4.55 -18.17
CA TYR A 123 9.77 5.46 -17.07
C TYR A 123 10.45 5.06 -15.76
N ALA A 124 10.94 6.07 -15.04
CA ALA A 124 11.50 5.90 -13.70
C ALA A 124 10.46 5.31 -12.71
N ASP A 125 10.95 4.58 -11.70
CA ASP A 125 10.13 3.86 -10.71
C ASP A 125 9.13 4.78 -9.98
N SER A 126 9.56 5.99 -9.62
CA SER A 126 8.70 6.99 -8.96
C SER A 126 7.53 7.42 -9.86
N THR A 127 7.79 7.63 -11.15
CA THR A 127 6.78 7.99 -12.15
C THR A 127 5.79 6.85 -12.36
N ARG A 128 6.29 5.60 -12.50
CA ARG A 128 5.45 4.42 -12.67
C ARG A 128 4.54 4.20 -11.46
N SER A 129 5.12 4.24 -10.26
CA SER A 129 4.37 4.11 -9.00
C SER A 129 3.28 5.17 -8.85
N ALA A 130 3.57 6.43 -9.19
CA ALA A 130 2.59 7.51 -9.13
C ALA A 130 1.44 7.28 -10.13
N ARG A 131 1.75 6.87 -11.37
CA ARG A 131 0.76 6.55 -12.41
C ARG A 131 -0.11 5.36 -12.02
N CYS A 132 0.50 4.24 -11.60
CA CYS A 132 -0.24 3.05 -11.15
C CYS A 132 -1.19 3.39 -9.99
N ARG A 133 -0.78 4.22 -9.04
CA ARG A 133 -1.64 4.67 -7.94
C ARG A 133 -2.86 5.45 -8.43
N THR A 134 -2.68 6.34 -9.39
CA THR A 134 -3.78 7.11 -9.99
C THR A 134 -4.73 6.19 -10.75
N ILE A 135 -4.20 5.27 -11.56
CA ILE A 135 -5.02 4.32 -12.34
C ILE A 135 -5.74 3.33 -11.41
N LYS A 136 -5.08 2.84 -10.34
CA LYS A 136 -5.76 2.00 -9.34
C LYS A 136 -7.01 2.68 -8.78
N ARG A 137 -6.90 3.96 -8.40
CA ARG A 137 -8.04 4.74 -7.89
C ARG A 137 -9.15 4.90 -8.94
N PHE A 138 -8.77 5.14 -10.19
CA PHE A 138 -9.71 5.25 -11.29
C PHE A 138 -10.46 3.93 -11.51
N LEU A 139 -9.73 2.84 -11.73
CA LEU A 139 -10.33 1.52 -11.97
C LEU A 139 -11.18 1.05 -10.78
N SER A 140 -10.73 1.30 -9.54
CA SER A 140 -11.52 0.95 -8.34
C SER A 140 -12.78 1.79 -8.18
N LYS A 141 -12.87 2.96 -8.81
CA LYS A 141 -14.10 3.78 -8.84
C LYS A 141 -15.07 3.31 -9.92
N CYS A 142 -14.56 2.84 -11.06
CA CYS A 142 -15.36 2.41 -12.20
C CYS A 142 -15.78 0.93 -12.10
N PHE A 143 -14.98 0.09 -11.47
CA PHE A 143 -15.17 -1.36 -11.49
C PHE A 143 -15.12 -1.96 -10.08
N ASN A 144 -16.03 -2.90 -9.82
CA ASN A 144 -15.95 -3.79 -8.67
C ASN A 144 -14.94 -4.91 -9.02
N SER A 145 -13.82 -4.96 -8.38
CA SER A 145 -12.66 -5.88 -8.38
C SER A 145 -12.67 -7.19 -9.22
N GLN A 146 -13.77 -7.59 -9.85
CA GLN A 146 -13.95 -8.88 -10.51
C GLN A 146 -13.64 -8.87 -12.01
N SER A 147 -13.94 -7.78 -12.72
CA SER A 147 -13.64 -7.66 -14.15
C SER A 147 -13.41 -6.19 -14.53
N ILE A 148 -12.54 -5.97 -15.51
CA ILE A 148 -12.29 -4.65 -16.09
C ILE A 148 -12.78 -4.69 -17.54
N ASP A 149 -13.86 -3.99 -17.80
CA ASP A 149 -14.36 -3.78 -19.16
C ASP A 149 -14.32 -2.28 -19.50
N LEU A 150 -13.29 -1.88 -20.22
CA LEU A 150 -13.08 -0.48 -20.59
C LEU A 150 -14.15 0.07 -21.55
N ALA A 151 -14.88 -0.80 -22.26
CA ALA A 151 -15.98 -0.38 -23.12
C ALA A 151 -17.13 0.26 -22.32
N ASN A 152 -17.22 -0.08 -21.03
CA ASN A 152 -18.21 0.47 -20.12
C ASN A 152 -17.79 1.80 -19.46
N ILE A 153 -16.61 2.35 -19.79
CA ILE A 153 -16.19 3.67 -19.29
C ILE A 153 -16.77 4.76 -20.21
N SER A 154 -17.64 5.56 -19.66
CA SER A 154 -18.16 6.73 -20.37
C SER A 154 -17.20 7.92 -20.32
N PRO A 155 -17.28 8.86 -21.28
CA PRO A 155 -16.56 10.14 -21.20
C PRO A 155 -16.85 10.89 -19.89
N ASP A 156 -18.07 10.82 -19.39
CA ASP A 156 -18.50 11.46 -18.14
C ASP A 156 -17.81 10.87 -16.92
N ASP A 157 -17.52 9.55 -16.89
CA ASP A 157 -16.77 8.92 -15.80
C ASP A 157 -15.33 9.42 -15.76
N LEU A 158 -14.73 9.61 -16.94
CA LEU A 158 -13.38 10.18 -17.05
C LEU A 158 -13.36 11.64 -16.58
N GLU A 159 -14.33 12.44 -17.05
CA GLU A 159 -14.44 13.85 -16.67
C GLU A 159 -14.67 13.98 -15.16
N ARG A 160 -15.62 13.24 -14.60
CA ARG A 160 -15.93 13.22 -13.16
C ARG A 160 -14.73 12.75 -12.32
N PHE A 161 -13.94 11.81 -12.81
CA PHE A 161 -12.74 11.39 -12.12
C PHE A 161 -11.64 12.45 -12.17
N ILE A 162 -11.43 13.11 -13.30
CA ILE A 162 -10.38 14.12 -13.49
C ILE A 162 -10.72 15.41 -12.75
N LEU A 163 -11.94 15.92 -12.91
CA LEU A 163 -12.38 17.18 -12.32
C LEU A 163 -12.84 17.02 -10.86
N GLY A 164 -13.20 15.80 -10.44
CA GLY A 164 -13.85 15.57 -9.15
C GLY A 164 -15.25 16.18 -9.12
N ASP A 165 -15.84 16.23 -7.95
CA ASP A 165 -17.19 16.77 -7.74
C ASP A 165 -17.20 18.32 -7.76
N GLY A 166 -16.53 18.93 -8.75
CA GLY A 166 -16.48 20.38 -8.94
C GLY A 166 -15.50 21.16 -8.06
N ASN A 167 -14.73 20.49 -7.21
CA ASN A 167 -13.93 21.15 -6.18
C ASN A 167 -12.39 21.00 -6.36
N ARG A 168 -11.92 20.45 -7.50
CA ARG A 168 -10.49 20.32 -7.77
C ARG A 168 -9.99 21.47 -8.63
N GLY A 169 -9.01 22.22 -8.14
CA GLY A 169 -8.32 23.25 -8.92
C GLY A 169 -7.66 22.66 -10.20
N SER A 170 -7.50 23.49 -11.22
CA SER A 170 -6.95 23.11 -12.54
C SER A 170 -5.59 22.40 -12.50
N SER A 171 -4.75 22.72 -11.51
CA SER A 171 -3.47 22.05 -11.28
C SER A 171 -3.63 20.57 -10.92
N SER A 172 -4.60 20.24 -10.05
CA SER A 172 -4.88 18.85 -9.67
C SER A 172 -5.41 18.03 -10.84
N ALA A 173 -6.27 18.60 -11.69
CA ALA A 173 -6.79 17.95 -12.89
C ALA A 173 -5.65 17.59 -13.88
N ARG A 174 -4.66 18.48 -14.04
CA ARG A 174 -3.49 18.24 -14.91
C ARG A 174 -2.67 17.03 -14.45
N TRP A 175 -2.46 16.86 -13.13
CA TRP A 175 -1.71 15.72 -12.58
C TRP A 175 -2.44 14.39 -12.72
N ILE A 176 -3.77 14.40 -12.80
CA ILE A 176 -4.60 13.20 -12.99
C ILE A 176 -4.75 12.85 -14.46
N SER A 177 -4.94 13.83 -15.34
CA SER A 177 -5.18 13.62 -16.77
C SER A 177 -3.99 12.96 -17.49
N GLY A 178 -2.76 13.27 -17.10
CA GLY A 178 -1.55 12.66 -17.67
C GLY A 178 -1.49 11.13 -17.50
N PRO A 179 -1.59 10.60 -16.27
CA PRO A 179 -1.73 9.16 -16.02
C PRO A 179 -2.89 8.50 -16.78
N ILE A 180 -4.08 9.11 -16.79
CA ILE A 180 -5.26 8.57 -17.50
C ILE A 180 -4.99 8.44 -19.00
N ARG A 181 -4.49 9.50 -19.64
CA ARG A 181 -4.13 9.45 -21.08
C ARG A 181 -3.08 8.39 -21.38
N CYS A 182 -2.08 8.24 -20.50
CA CYS A 182 -1.05 7.23 -20.63
C CYS A 182 -1.64 5.82 -20.56
N TYR A 183 -2.57 5.56 -19.64
CA TYR A 183 -3.24 4.28 -19.49
C TYR A 183 -4.16 3.97 -20.68
N LEU A 184 -4.98 4.92 -21.13
CA LEU A 184 -5.85 4.74 -22.30
C LEU A 184 -5.02 4.43 -23.55
N ARG A 185 -3.86 5.10 -23.75
CA ARG A 185 -2.93 4.78 -24.84
C ARG A 185 -2.38 3.35 -24.72
N TYR A 186 -2.04 2.90 -23.51
CA TYR A 186 -1.61 1.52 -23.25
C TYR A 186 -2.66 0.50 -23.68
N ARG A 187 -3.95 0.79 -23.48
CA ARG A 187 -5.06 -0.11 -23.80
C ARG A 187 -5.48 -0.08 -25.28
N GLN A 188 -5.06 0.92 -26.03
CA GLN A 188 -5.31 1.02 -27.47
C GLN A 188 -4.31 0.22 -28.33
N PHE A 189 -3.21 -0.21 -27.74
CA PHE A 189 -2.17 -1.03 -28.34
C PHE A 189 -2.07 -2.38 -27.63
#